data_6ac72cae7390c7b57e49f8b46d469d4e
#
_entry.id   6ac72cae7390c7b57e49f8b46d469d4e
#
_cell.length_a   1.000
_cell.length_b   1.000
_cell.length_c   1.000
_cell.angle_alpha   90.00
_cell.angle_beta   90.00
_cell.angle_gamma   90.00
#
_symmetry.space_group_name_H-M   'P 1'
#
loop_
_entity.id
_entity.type
_entity.pdbx_description
1 polymer ?
#
loop_
_entity_poly.entity_id
_entity_poly.type
_entity_poly.pdbx_seq_one_letter_code
_entity_poly.pdbx_strand_id
1 'polypeptide(L)'
;MDSNLSDSQIISQISSKQRIINFLNFIHPLLFIAMPAAIFWGFANWDRNIGKGIFFVILGLLCIPFLVVLGKSVNALERKIKSLTGEYLVKSVLAEKVQVEKYAPNEYINPDFVKNCNILPNYDRISGSDYVSGTYRGVPFTFCDLHLQYKDTYRDKNGRKRTRYRTNFLGHVITLDTKTNINGFVRICERKNPRKENGFLSGIVSGAAEFLGMNQNKVEMESDPFNQQFKVITSDDELAFYILTPQFMEHIVAADEKADGYTKIEFENSKITLALNNGKNPFELTKTLWSKSRLDETRLRFRDEFRNILSIIDEILTKENLF
;
A
#
# COMPACT_ATOMS: atom_id res chain seq x y z
N MET A 1 -23.33 0.18 -12.75
CA MET A 1 -22.57 -0.70 -13.67
C MET A 1 -22.95 -2.12 -13.28
N ASP A 2 -23.39 -2.95 -14.23
CA ASP A 2 -24.12 -4.19 -13.96
C ASP A 2 -23.32 -5.17 -13.09
N SER A 3 -23.85 -5.48 -11.92
CA SER A 3 -23.31 -6.41 -10.93
C SER A 3 -23.44 -7.90 -11.30
N ASN A 4 -23.75 -8.22 -12.56
CA ASN A 4 -24.08 -9.57 -13.04
C ASN A 4 -23.15 -10.11 -14.13
N LEU A 5 -21.88 -9.68 -14.17
CA LEU A 5 -20.92 -10.30 -15.10
C LEU A 5 -20.57 -11.71 -14.60
N SER A 6 -20.60 -12.70 -15.53
CA SER A 6 -20.13 -14.05 -15.21
C SER A 6 -18.60 -14.10 -15.11
N ASP A 7 -18.08 -15.10 -14.38
CA ASP A 7 -16.62 -15.35 -14.28
C ASP A 7 -15.95 -15.41 -15.65
N SER A 8 -16.61 -16.04 -16.64
CA SER A 8 -16.10 -16.17 -18.02
C SER A 8 -16.00 -14.81 -18.74
N GLN A 9 -16.97 -13.92 -18.52
CA GLN A 9 -16.96 -12.57 -19.11
C GLN A 9 -15.86 -11.71 -18.51
N ILE A 10 -15.67 -11.78 -17.21
CA ILE A 10 -14.59 -11.05 -16.50
C ILE A 10 -13.22 -11.56 -16.98
N ILE A 11 -13.01 -12.87 -17.02
CA ILE A 11 -11.75 -13.48 -17.53
C ILE A 11 -11.47 -13.02 -18.96
N SER A 12 -12.49 -13.03 -19.82
CA SER A 12 -12.35 -12.58 -21.21
C SER A 12 -11.94 -11.11 -21.30
N GLN A 13 -12.60 -10.23 -20.54
CA GLN A 13 -12.31 -8.80 -20.54
C GLN A 13 -10.89 -8.49 -19.99
N ILE A 14 -10.49 -9.16 -18.92
CA ILE A 14 -9.15 -8.97 -18.33
C ILE A 14 -8.09 -9.52 -19.28
N SER A 15 -8.28 -10.74 -19.79
CA SER A 15 -7.31 -11.39 -20.68
C SER A 15 -7.12 -10.65 -22.00
N SER A 16 -8.16 -10.05 -22.56
CA SER A 16 -8.04 -9.22 -23.78
C SER A 16 -7.17 -7.98 -23.52
N LYS A 17 -7.41 -7.26 -22.41
CA LYS A 17 -6.59 -6.09 -22.03
C LYS A 17 -5.14 -6.48 -21.71
N GLN A 18 -4.94 -7.63 -21.10
CA GLN A 18 -3.62 -8.12 -20.74
C GLN A 18 -2.80 -8.54 -21.96
N ARG A 19 -3.44 -9.10 -22.99
CA ARG A 19 -2.79 -9.34 -24.29
C ARG A 19 -2.31 -8.05 -24.93
N ILE A 20 -3.11 -7.00 -24.87
CA ILE A 20 -2.71 -5.67 -25.38
C ILE A 20 -1.50 -5.14 -24.60
N ILE A 21 -1.52 -5.21 -23.27
CA ILE A 21 -0.39 -4.79 -22.43
C ILE A 21 0.88 -5.59 -22.78
N ASN A 22 0.78 -6.91 -22.89
CA ASN A 22 1.91 -7.78 -23.25
C ASN A 22 2.49 -7.41 -24.62
N PHE A 23 1.63 -7.12 -25.59
CA PHE A 23 2.03 -6.67 -26.93
C PHE A 23 2.74 -5.29 -26.88
N LEU A 24 2.18 -4.33 -26.14
CA LEU A 24 2.79 -3.01 -25.97
C LEU A 24 4.13 -3.09 -25.24
N ASN A 25 4.22 -3.93 -24.21
CA ASN A 25 5.47 -4.18 -23.49
C ASN A 25 6.54 -4.90 -24.33
N PHE A 26 6.13 -5.68 -25.31
CA PHE A 26 7.04 -6.29 -26.28
C PHE A 26 7.58 -5.27 -27.30
N ILE A 27 6.72 -4.35 -27.77
CA ILE A 27 7.11 -3.30 -28.73
C ILE A 27 7.98 -2.23 -28.09
N HIS A 28 7.73 -1.87 -26.82
CA HIS A 28 8.41 -0.77 -26.13
C HIS A 28 9.95 -0.88 -26.16
N PRO A 29 10.61 -2.00 -25.81
CA PRO A 29 12.06 -2.14 -25.90
C PRO A 29 12.57 -2.16 -27.35
N LEU A 30 11.80 -2.68 -28.31
CA LEU A 30 12.17 -2.64 -29.72
C LEU A 30 12.26 -1.19 -30.24
N LEU A 31 11.29 -0.36 -29.91
CA LEU A 31 11.30 1.04 -30.28
C LEU A 31 12.43 1.81 -29.57
N PHE A 32 12.74 1.44 -28.32
CA PHE A 32 13.84 2.04 -27.57
C PHE A 32 15.22 1.75 -28.19
N ILE A 33 15.39 0.61 -28.86
CA ILE A 33 16.61 0.24 -29.61
C ILE A 33 16.57 0.86 -31.02
N ALA A 34 15.42 0.84 -31.68
CA ALA A 34 15.28 1.33 -33.05
C ALA A 34 15.51 2.85 -33.18
N MET A 35 15.14 3.62 -32.11
CA MET A 35 15.29 5.07 -32.09
C MET A 35 16.76 5.53 -32.26
N PRO A 36 17.72 5.14 -31.40
CA PRO A 36 19.10 5.53 -31.58
C PRO A 36 19.71 4.95 -32.87
N ALA A 37 19.29 3.77 -33.30
CA ALA A 37 19.74 3.17 -34.56
C ALA A 37 19.30 4.02 -35.78
N ALA A 38 18.07 4.48 -35.79
CA ALA A 38 17.55 5.36 -36.87
C ALA A 38 18.30 6.70 -36.88
N ILE A 39 18.51 7.32 -35.72
CA ILE A 39 19.27 8.58 -35.61
C ILE A 39 20.71 8.39 -36.10
N PHE A 40 21.37 7.34 -35.64
CA PHE A 40 22.75 7.01 -36.05
C PHE A 40 22.84 6.78 -37.56
N TRP A 41 21.91 6.01 -38.15
CA TRP A 41 21.84 5.76 -39.58
C TRP A 41 21.59 7.04 -40.37
N GLY A 42 20.77 7.95 -39.84
CA GLY A 42 20.53 9.26 -40.41
C GLY A 42 21.80 10.11 -40.52
N PHE A 43 22.58 10.15 -39.45
CA PHE A 43 23.88 10.85 -39.46
C PHE A 43 24.92 10.18 -40.36
N ALA A 44 25.01 8.85 -40.37
CA ALA A 44 25.95 8.10 -41.20
C ALA A 44 25.70 8.29 -42.73
N ASN A 45 24.50 8.64 -43.13
CA ASN A 45 24.14 8.88 -44.52
C ASN A 45 24.01 10.38 -44.88
N TRP A 46 24.35 11.29 -43.97
CA TRP A 46 24.18 12.73 -44.13
C TRP A 46 24.93 13.26 -45.35
N ASP A 47 26.18 12.86 -45.54
CA ASP A 47 27.05 13.30 -46.67
C ASP A 47 26.66 12.66 -48.01
N ARG A 48 26.00 11.49 -48.00
CA ARG A 48 25.62 10.78 -49.24
C ARG A 48 24.27 11.22 -49.77
N ASN A 49 23.34 11.50 -48.89
CA ASN A 49 21.99 11.92 -49.25
C ASN A 49 21.32 12.64 -48.07
N ILE A 50 21.43 13.96 -48.03
CA ILE A 50 20.89 14.84 -46.98
C ILE A 50 19.40 14.56 -46.71
N GLY A 51 18.58 14.36 -47.76
CA GLY A 51 17.15 14.09 -47.60
C GLY A 51 16.85 12.77 -46.84
N LYS A 52 17.60 11.71 -47.12
CA LYS A 52 17.49 10.45 -46.37
C LYS A 52 18.00 10.63 -44.93
N GLY A 53 19.11 11.36 -44.74
CA GLY A 53 19.64 11.66 -43.42
C GLY A 53 18.62 12.35 -42.55
N ILE A 54 18.04 13.44 -43.04
CA ILE A 54 16.97 14.20 -42.33
C ILE A 54 15.78 13.31 -42.00
N PHE A 55 15.32 12.50 -42.96
CA PHE A 55 14.17 11.59 -42.79
C PHE A 55 14.38 10.64 -41.60
N PHE A 56 15.54 9.97 -41.50
CA PHE A 56 15.80 9.01 -40.45
C PHE A 56 16.00 9.69 -39.08
N VAL A 57 16.58 10.87 -39.01
CA VAL A 57 16.69 11.67 -37.79
C VAL A 57 15.31 12.07 -37.27
N ILE A 58 14.43 12.60 -38.18
CA ILE A 58 13.06 12.94 -37.80
C ILE A 58 12.28 11.71 -37.35
N LEU A 59 12.42 10.57 -38.05
CA LEU A 59 11.77 9.32 -37.67
C LEU A 59 12.20 8.86 -36.28
N GLY A 60 13.50 8.93 -35.95
CA GLY A 60 14.01 8.60 -34.62
C GLY A 60 13.45 9.53 -33.54
N LEU A 61 13.40 10.84 -33.81
CA LEU A 61 12.85 11.83 -32.85
C LEU A 61 11.34 11.64 -32.62
N LEU A 62 10.58 11.24 -33.64
CA LEU A 62 9.14 10.94 -33.50
C LEU A 62 8.86 9.70 -32.62
N CYS A 63 9.83 8.80 -32.44
CA CYS A 63 9.69 7.67 -31.51
C CYS A 63 9.58 8.13 -30.04
N ILE A 64 10.13 9.29 -29.67
CA ILE A 64 10.11 9.77 -28.27
C ILE A 64 8.69 10.02 -27.76
N PRO A 65 7.87 10.89 -28.39
CA PRO A 65 6.50 11.11 -27.93
C PRO A 65 5.66 9.83 -28.02
N PHE A 66 5.93 8.97 -29.00
CA PHE A 66 5.25 7.70 -29.14
C PHE A 66 5.52 6.74 -27.96
N LEU A 67 6.77 6.63 -27.50
CA LEU A 67 7.13 5.87 -26.31
C LEU A 67 6.42 6.39 -25.05
N VAL A 68 6.31 7.70 -24.89
CA VAL A 68 5.57 8.30 -23.76
C VAL A 68 4.08 7.96 -23.81
N VAL A 69 3.47 8.03 -25.00
CA VAL A 69 2.06 7.67 -25.19
C VAL A 69 1.84 6.17 -24.91
N LEU A 70 2.73 5.29 -25.40
CA LEU A 70 2.67 3.86 -25.11
C LEU A 70 2.72 3.57 -23.60
N GLY A 71 3.65 4.18 -22.87
CA GLY A 71 3.75 4.03 -21.43
C GLY A 71 2.49 4.48 -20.68
N LYS A 72 1.92 5.64 -21.09
CA LYS A 72 0.64 6.11 -20.53
C LYS A 72 -0.51 5.15 -20.83
N SER A 73 -0.55 4.57 -22.02
CA SER A 73 -1.59 3.62 -22.44
C SER A 73 -1.50 2.32 -21.64
N VAL A 74 -0.31 1.79 -21.40
CA VAL A 74 -0.09 0.62 -20.54
C VAL A 74 -0.59 0.90 -19.13
N ASN A 75 -0.19 2.00 -18.52
CA ASN A 75 -0.63 2.37 -17.18
C ASN A 75 -2.16 2.55 -17.09
N ALA A 76 -2.78 3.12 -18.11
CA ALA A 76 -4.24 3.27 -18.16
C ALA A 76 -4.96 1.91 -18.25
N LEU A 77 -4.43 0.97 -19.03
CA LEU A 77 -4.96 -0.38 -19.14
C LEU A 77 -4.77 -1.16 -17.83
N GLU A 78 -3.61 -1.06 -17.17
CA GLU A 78 -3.37 -1.68 -15.86
C GLU A 78 -4.35 -1.17 -14.79
N ARG A 79 -4.57 0.16 -14.73
CA ARG A 79 -5.58 0.75 -13.84
C ARG A 79 -6.98 0.24 -14.13
N LYS A 80 -7.33 0.07 -15.41
CA LYS A 80 -8.64 -0.44 -15.82
C LYS A 80 -8.82 -1.92 -15.47
N ILE A 81 -7.77 -2.74 -15.60
CA ILE A 81 -7.78 -4.14 -15.13
C ILE A 81 -7.98 -4.16 -13.62
N LYS A 82 -7.22 -3.34 -12.87
CA LYS A 82 -7.32 -3.26 -11.41
C LYS A 82 -8.74 -2.85 -10.99
N SER A 83 -9.34 -1.86 -11.64
CA SER A 83 -10.72 -1.43 -11.36
C SER A 83 -11.73 -2.57 -11.60
N LEU A 84 -11.66 -3.23 -12.75
CA LEU A 84 -12.57 -4.34 -13.08
C LEU A 84 -12.44 -5.51 -12.09
N THR A 85 -11.21 -5.89 -11.77
CA THR A 85 -10.94 -7.00 -10.85
C THR A 85 -11.33 -6.63 -9.43
N GLY A 86 -11.03 -5.42 -9.01
CA GLY A 86 -11.38 -4.89 -7.70
C GLY A 86 -12.88 -4.87 -7.48
N GLU A 87 -13.64 -4.29 -8.41
CA GLU A 87 -15.09 -4.24 -8.30
C GLU A 87 -15.73 -5.65 -8.29
N TYR A 88 -15.18 -6.56 -9.05
CA TYR A 88 -15.74 -7.91 -9.18
C TYR A 88 -15.31 -8.84 -8.05
N LEU A 89 -14.01 -8.91 -7.72
CA LEU A 89 -13.48 -9.84 -6.73
C LEU A 89 -13.44 -9.22 -5.33
N VAL A 90 -12.74 -8.08 -5.18
CA VAL A 90 -12.49 -7.51 -3.87
C VAL A 90 -13.79 -7.07 -3.23
N LYS A 91 -14.60 -6.31 -3.95
CA LYS A 91 -15.90 -5.85 -3.43
C LYS A 91 -16.82 -7.01 -3.06
N SER A 92 -16.85 -8.10 -3.85
CA SER A 92 -17.67 -9.27 -3.52
C SER A 92 -17.22 -9.99 -2.26
N VAL A 93 -15.89 -10.14 -2.07
CA VAL A 93 -15.31 -10.74 -0.86
C VAL A 93 -15.56 -9.86 0.37
N LEU A 94 -15.39 -8.54 0.23
CA LEU A 94 -15.66 -7.58 1.30
C LEU A 94 -17.13 -7.64 1.75
N ALA A 95 -18.06 -7.65 0.79
CA ALA A 95 -19.50 -7.66 1.06
C ALA A 95 -20.00 -8.91 1.80
N GLU A 96 -19.20 -10.00 1.86
CA GLU A 96 -19.51 -11.18 2.65
C GLU A 96 -19.50 -10.90 4.17
N LYS A 97 -18.76 -9.91 4.63
CA LYS A 97 -18.47 -9.67 6.06
C LYS A 97 -18.73 -8.23 6.51
N VAL A 98 -18.69 -7.26 5.61
CA VAL A 98 -18.81 -5.84 5.91
C VAL A 98 -19.85 -5.17 5.01
N GLN A 99 -20.45 -4.11 5.53
CA GLN A 99 -21.32 -3.24 4.72
C GLN A 99 -20.41 -2.23 4.01
N VAL A 100 -20.11 -2.50 2.74
CA VAL A 100 -19.22 -1.65 1.93
C VAL A 100 -20.01 -0.45 1.41
N GLU A 101 -19.60 0.74 1.79
CA GLU A 101 -20.15 2.01 1.26
C GLU A 101 -19.42 2.44 -0.01
N LYS A 102 -18.09 2.45 0.05
CA LYS A 102 -17.23 2.79 -1.09
C LYS A 102 -16.08 1.80 -1.19
N TYR A 103 -15.79 1.36 -2.42
CA TYR A 103 -14.56 0.69 -2.77
C TYR A 103 -13.92 1.41 -3.98
N ALA A 104 -12.66 1.81 -3.84
CA ALA A 104 -11.92 2.52 -4.88
C ALA A 104 -10.51 1.91 -5.05
N PRO A 105 -10.33 1.02 -6.03
CA PRO A 105 -9.11 0.20 -6.18
C PRO A 105 -7.85 1.01 -6.50
N ASN A 106 -7.99 2.22 -7.02
CA ASN A 106 -6.87 3.10 -7.38
C ASN A 106 -6.74 4.32 -6.47
N GLU A 107 -7.51 4.38 -5.39
CA GLU A 107 -7.48 5.44 -4.39
C GLU A 107 -6.91 4.91 -3.07
N TYR A 108 -6.51 5.81 -2.21
CA TYR A 108 -6.06 5.56 -0.84
C TYR A 108 -6.55 6.68 0.07
N ILE A 109 -6.34 6.55 1.36
CA ILE A 109 -6.74 7.53 2.37
C ILE A 109 -6.13 8.91 2.05
N ASN A 110 -6.82 9.99 2.45
CA ASN A 110 -6.38 11.35 2.17
C ASN A 110 -4.90 11.57 2.58
N PRO A 111 -4.03 12.08 1.68
CA PRO A 111 -2.63 12.38 1.98
C PRO A 111 -2.43 13.31 3.18
N ASP A 112 -3.35 14.25 3.42
CA ASP A 112 -3.29 15.14 4.59
C ASP A 112 -3.49 14.37 5.89
N PHE A 113 -4.36 13.35 5.90
CA PHE A 113 -4.48 12.43 7.03
C PHE A 113 -3.17 11.69 7.28
N VAL A 114 -2.57 11.12 6.21
CA VAL A 114 -1.30 10.38 6.32
C VAL A 114 -0.17 11.26 6.85
N LYS A 115 -0.11 12.52 6.41
CA LYS A 115 0.90 13.48 6.84
C LYS A 115 0.77 13.85 8.33
N ASN A 116 -0.45 13.89 8.84
CA ASN A 116 -0.75 14.27 10.23
C ASN A 116 -0.85 13.05 11.16
N CYS A 117 -0.83 11.83 10.62
CA CYS A 117 -0.87 10.60 11.40
C CYS A 117 0.48 10.31 12.04
N ASN A 118 0.55 10.39 13.36
CA ASN A 118 1.80 10.34 14.11
C ASN A 118 2.39 8.92 14.25
N ILE A 119 1.66 7.88 13.88
CA ILE A 119 2.16 6.50 13.85
C ILE A 119 2.73 6.09 12.49
N LEU A 120 2.51 6.91 11.46
CA LEU A 120 3.11 6.70 10.14
C LEU A 120 4.44 7.46 10.02
N PRO A 121 5.43 6.92 9.31
CA PRO A 121 6.71 7.60 9.14
C PRO A 121 6.60 8.77 8.16
N ASN A 122 7.48 9.77 8.32
CA ASN A 122 7.64 10.83 7.32
C ASN A 122 8.03 10.25 5.96
N TYR A 123 7.56 10.90 4.90
CA TYR A 123 7.78 10.43 3.54
C TYR A 123 8.01 11.59 2.57
N ASP A 124 8.71 11.30 1.46
CA ASP A 124 8.87 12.18 0.31
C ASP A 124 8.00 11.74 -0.87
N ARG A 125 7.60 10.46 -0.87
CA ARG A 125 6.68 9.88 -1.87
C ARG A 125 5.63 9.03 -1.19
N ILE A 126 4.41 9.20 -1.65
CA ILE A 126 3.25 8.41 -1.23
C ILE A 126 2.59 7.78 -2.45
N SER A 127 2.20 6.55 -2.31
CA SER A 127 1.28 5.87 -3.21
C SER A 127 0.44 4.88 -2.39
N GLY A 128 -0.69 4.50 -2.90
CA GLY A 128 -1.57 3.56 -2.23
C GLY A 128 -2.67 3.10 -3.15
N SER A 129 -3.54 2.24 -2.64
CA SER A 129 -4.60 1.61 -3.39
C SER A 129 -5.64 0.96 -2.48
N ASP A 130 -6.67 0.44 -3.11
CA ASP A 130 -7.69 -0.40 -2.48
C ASP A 130 -8.38 0.27 -1.29
N TYR A 131 -8.74 1.56 -1.48
CA TYR A 131 -9.51 2.29 -0.48
C TYR A 131 -10.90 1.69 -0.31
N VAL A 132 -11.22 1.34 0.92
CA VAL A 132 -12.53 0.84 1.35
C VAL A 132 -13.06 1.74 2.45
N SER A 133 -14.33 2.11 2.39
CA SER A 133 -15.06 2.63 3.54
C SER A 133 -16.37 1.85 3.71
N GLY A 134 -16.80 1.72 4.94
CA GLY A 134 -18.02 0.99 5.27
C GLY A 134 -18.20 0.81 6.76
N THR A 135 -19.03 -0.18 7.12
CA THR A 135 -19.36 -0.49 8.51
C THR A 135 -19.11 -1.96 8.79
N TYR A 136 -18.39 -2.24 9.88
CA TYR A 136 -18.16 -3.58 10.40
C TYR A 136 -18.65 -3.67 11.85
N ARG A 137 -19.56 -4.61 12.14
CA ARG A 137 -20.20 -4.75 13.46
C ARG A 137 -20.78 -3.44 14.02
N GLY A 138 -21.31 -2.59 13.15
CA GLY A 138 -21.89 -1.30 13.54
C GLY A 138 -20.88 -0.16 13.71
N VAL A 139 -19.56 -0.43 13.53
CA VAL A 139 -18.49 0.56 13.64
C VAL A 139 -18.06 1.01 12.25
N PRO A 140 -18.11 2.31 11.93
CA PRO A 140 -17.55 2.83 10.69
C PRO A 140 -16.05 2.60 10.63
N PHE A 141 -15.57 2.16 9.47
CA PHE A 141 -14.15 1.95 9.25
C PHE A 141 -13.71 2.42 7.88
N THR A 142 -12.41 2.71 7.76
CA THR A 142 -11.73 2.81 6.47
C THR A 142 -10.50 1.89 6.45
N PHE A 143 -10.15 1.47 5.25
CA PHE A 143 -8.97 0.62 5.00
C PHE A 143 -8.35 1.06 3.69
N CYS A 144 -7.03 1.04 3.60
CA CYS A 144 -6.30 1.12 2.32
C CYS A 144 -4.91 0.48 2.41
N ASP A 145 -4.38 0.10 1.26
CA ASP A 145 -2.96 -0.20 1.11
C ASP A 145 -2.17 1.09 0.92
N LEU A 146 -1.05 1.20 1.60
CA LEU A 146 -0.22 2.40 1.58
C LEU A 146 1.26 2.05 1.41
N HIS A 147 1.95 2.80 0.56
CA HIS A 147 3.38 2.71 0.33
C HIS A 147 4.01 4.08 0.50
N LEU A 148 4.83 4.24 1.53
CA LEU A 148 5.57 5.45 1.83
C LEU A 148 7.06 5.23 1.59
N GLN A 149 7.70 6.23 0.97
CA GLN A 149 9.11 6.18 0.66
C GLN A 149 9.79 7.50 1.07
N TYR A 150 10.99 7.41 1.62
CA TYR A 150 11.82 8.57 1.90
C TYR A 150 13.00 8.66 0.93
N LYS A 151 13.49 9.86 0.75
CA LYS A 151 14.62 10.18 -0.11
C LYS A 151 15.93 9.94 0.65
N ASP A 152 16.67 8.94 0.24
CA ASP A 152 18.00 8.62 0.76
C ASP A 152 19.08 9.14 -0.20
N THR A 153 20.02 9.92 0.31
CA THR A 153 21.12 10.47 -0.47
C THR A 153 22.43 9.85 -0.01
N TYR A 154 23.12 9.21 -0.92
CA TYR A 154 24.40 8.56 -0.66
C TYR A 154 25.48 8.98 -1.68
N ARG A 155 26.73 8.74 -1.36
CA ARG A 155 27.85 8.90 -2.31
C ARG A 155 28.16 7.54 -2.93
N ASP A 156 28.29 7.51 -4.27
CA ASP A 156 28.74 6.31 -4.97
C ASP A 156 30.26 6.11 -4.80
N LYS A 157 30.78 4.97 -5.30
CA LYS A 157 32.21 4.63 -5.23
C LYS A 157 33.12 5.68 -5.84
N ASN A 158 32.59 6.54 -6.70
CA ASN A 158 33.33 7.63 -7.37
C ASN A 158 33.11 8.99 -6.67
N GLY A 159 32.59 9.02 -5.44
CA GLY A 159 32.33 10.22 -4.66
C GLY A 159 31.13 11.05 -5.14
N ARG A 160 30.38 10.63 -6.16
CA ARG A 160 29.26 11.37 -6.73
C ARG A 160 28.02 11.20 -5.85
N LYS A 161 27.35 12.31 -5.56
CA LYS A 161 26.07 12.33 -4.82
C LYS A 161 24.99 11.66 -5.66
N ARG A 162 24.38 10.60 -5.12
CA ARG A 162 23.28 9.84 -5.72
C ARG A 162 22.07 9.89 -4.79
N THR A 163 20.90 9.86 -5.37
CA THR A 163 19.63 9.82 -4.65
C THR A 163 18.89 8.54 -5.01
N ARG A 164 18.35 7.90 -3.99
CA ARG A 164 17.41 6.77 -4.15
C ARG A 164 16.21 6.97 -3.23
N TYR A 165 15.10 6.33 -3.56
CA TYR A 165 13.95 6.27 -2.68
C TYR A 165 13.95 4.91 -1.99
N ARG A 166 13.81 4.94 -0.66
CA ARG A 166 13.70 3.74 0.15
C ARG A 166 12.31 3.66 0.76
N THR A 167 11.74 2.47 0.77
CA THR A 167 10.48 2.20 1.45
C THR A 167 10.70 2.25 2.96
N ASN A 168 9.86 3.01 3.66
CA ASN A 168 9.80 3.05 5.12
C ASN A 168 8.46 2.57 5.67
N PHE A 169 7.44 2.44 4.81
CA PHE A 169 6.18 1.79 5.11
C PHE A 169 5.62 1.14 3.85
N LEU A 170 5.22 -0.11 3.95
CA LEU A 170 4.45 -0.83 2.94
C LEU A 170 3.51 -1.78 3.66
N GLY A 171 2.21 -1.53 3.55
CA GLY A 171 1.21 -2.30 4.28
C GLY A 171 -0.13 -1.59 4.36
N HIS A 172 -0.87 -1.86 5.43
CA HIS A 172 -2.26 -1.45 5.57
C HIS A 172 -2.43 -0.33 6.59
N VAL A 173 -3.29 0.61 6.28
CA VAL A 173 -3.79 1.61 7.23
C VAL A 173 -5.29 1.39 7.38
N ILE A 174 -5.72 1.23 8.63
CA ILE A 174 -7.11 1.00 9.01
C ILE A 174 -7.51 2.11 9.99
N THR A 175 -8.65 2.72 9.81
CA THR A 175 -9.23 3.63 10.81
C THR A 175 -10.57 3.09 11.27
N LEU A 176 -10.84 3.21 12.56
CA LEU A 176 -12.13 2.89 13.18
C LEU A 176 -12.65 4.16 13.85
N ASP A 177 -13.89 4.52 13.59
CA ASP A 177 -14.52 5.66 14.26
C ASP A 177 -15.07 5.21 15.61
N THR A 178 -14.74 5.95 16.67
CA THR A 178 -15.24 5.70 18.03
C THR A 178 -16.40 6.65 18.36
N LYS A 179 -17.31 6.22 19.22
CA LYS A 179 -18.34 7.11 19.76
C LYS A 179 -17.79 8.05 20.81
N THR A 180 -16.75 7.61 21.52
CA THR A 180 -16.10 8.36 22.58
C THR A 180 -15.02 9.28 21.99
N ASN A 181 -15.10 10.56 22.33
CA ASN A 181 -14.03 11.51 22.00
C ASN A 181 -12.91 11.38 23.03
N ILE A 182 -11.72 11.00 22.57
CA ILE A 182 -10.52 10.84 23.36
C ILE A 182 -9.81 12.20 23.43
N ASN A 183 -9.82 12.82 24.61
CA ASN A 183 -9.14 14.09 24.83
C ASN A 183 -7.65 13.83 25.11
N GLY A 184 -6.83 13.91 24.09
CA GLY A 184 -5.43 13.55 24.10
C GLY A 184 -5.12 12.42 23.11
N PHE A 185 -4.01 11.72 23.34
CA PHE A 185 -3.63 10.58 22.51
C PHE A 185 -2.96 9.47 23.32
N VAL A 186 -3.15 8.23 22.85
CA VAL A 186 -2.37 7.06 23.26
C VAL A 186 -1.85 6.35 22.02
N ARG A 187 -0.53 6.15 21.93
CA ARG A 187 0.15 5.49 20.82
C ARG A 187 0.87 4.25 21.33
N ILE A 188 0.59 3.15 20.68
CA ILE A 188 1.19 1.85 20.96
C ILE A 188 2.05 1.49 19.75
N CYS A 189 3.32 1.27 19.98
CA CYS A 189 4.28 0.95 18.93
C CYS A 189 5.01 -0.33 19.27
N GLU A 190 4.90 -1.31 18.38
CA GLU A 190 5.66 -2.54 18.52
C GLU A 190 7.17 -2.24 18.52
N ARG A 191 7.89 -2.86 19.46
CA ARG A 191 9.34 -2.79 19.55
C ARG A 191 9.96 -3.66 18.45
N LYS A 192 11.22 -3.41 18.13
CA LYS A 192 11.98 -4.27 17.20
C LYS A 192 11.91 -5.73 17.66
N ASN A 193 11.48 -6.59 16.77
CA ASN A 193 11.38 -8.02 17.02
C ASN A 193 12.25 -8.77 15.99
N PRO A 194 13.37 -9.40 16.42
CA PRO A 194 14.25 -10.15 15.52
C PRO A 194 13.53 -11.24 14.72
N ARG A 195 12.43 -11.81 15.25
CA ARG A 195 11.63 -12.83 14.56
C ARG A 195 10.89 -12.27 13.33
N LYS A 196 10.55 -10.98 13.34
CA LYS A 196 9.88 -10.28 12.24
C LYS A 196 10.87 -9.58 11.28
N GLU A 197 12.16 -9.50 11.63
CA GLU A 197 13.20 -8.81 10.85
C GLU A 197 13.72 -9.61 9.65
N ASN A 198 12.98 -10.59 9.14
CA ASN A 198 13.42 -11.38 7.99
C ASN A 198 13.23 -10.62 6.67
N GLY A 199 14.35 -10.39 5.95
CA GLY A 199 14.36 -9.89 4.58
C GLY A 199 14.01 -8.40 4.43
N PHE A 200 12.91 -8.09 3.74
CA PHE A 200 12.48 -6.74 3.39
C PHE A 200 12.23 -5.81 4.59
N LEU A 201 11.73 -6.36 5.70
CA LEU A 201 11.38 -5.60 6.90
C LEU A 201 12.59 -5.08 7.69
N SER A 202 13.75 -5.73 7.59
CA SER A 202 14.96 -5.31 8.31
C SER A 202 15.45 -3.90 7.94
N GLY A 203 15.19 -3.47 6.72
CA GLY A 203 15.55 -2.12 6.23
C GLY A 203 14.52 -1.03 6.55
N ILE A 204 13.29 -1.41 6.85
CA ILE A 204 12.15 -0.48 7.03
C ILE A 204 12.08 0.05 8.47
N VAL A 205 12.37 -0.80 9.44
CA VAL A 205 12.13 -0.52 10.87
C VAL A 205 13.06 0.53 11.46
N SER A 206 14.26 0.68 10.94
CA SER A 206 15.27 1.60 11.49
C SER A 206 14.88 3.08 11.44
N GLY A 207 14.07 3.51 10.45
CA GLY A 207 13.64 4.90 10.34
C GLY A 207 12.38 5.25 11.15
N ALA A 208 11.51 4.27 11.41
CA ALA A 208 10.21 4.50 12.07
C ALA A 208 10.32 4.57 13.60
N ALA A 209 11.32 3.92 14.20
CA ALA A 209 11.52 3.90 15.65
C ALA A 209 12.07 5.21 16.19
N GLU A 210 12.84 5.96 15.39
CA GLU A 210 13.41 7.26 15.79
C GLU A 210 12.39 8.40 15.72
N PHE A 211 11.35 8.29 14.90
CA PHE A 211 10.40 9.36 14.64
C PHE A 211 9.39 9.61 15.78
N LEU A 212 9.15 8.60 16.63
CA LEU A 212 8.25 8.75 17.78
C LEU A 212 8.95 9.51 18.90
N GLY A 213 9.16 10.79 18.67
CA GLY A 213 9.48 11.89 19.59
C GLY A 213 10.32 11.56 20.81
N MET A 214 11.55 12.04 20.85
CA MET A 214 12.43 11.93 22.03
C MET A 214 11.88 12.62 23.31
N ASN A 215 10.82 13.45 23.20
CA ASN A 215 10.27 14.28 24.27
C ASN A 215 8.83 13.96 24.67
N GLN A 216 8.27 12.79 24.29
CA GLN A 216 6.91 12.41 24.69
C GLN A 216 6.94 11.46 25.88
N ASN A 217 5.96 11.59 26.79
CA ASN A 217 5.84 10.75 27.98
C ASN A 217 5.70 9.29 27.56
N LYS A 218 6.66 8.47 27.99
CA LYS A 218 6.64 7.02 27.84
C LYS A 218 6.09 6.44 29.12
N VAL A 219 5.09 5.60 29.01
CA VAL A 219 4.45 4.94 30.14
C VAL A 219 4.75 3.46 30.09
N GLU A 220 5.15 2.90 31.22
CA GLU A 220 5.20 1.45 31.42
C GLU A 220 3.87 0.99 31.99
N MET A 221 3.29 -0.02 31.33
CA MET A 221 2.02 -0.60 31.73
C MET A 221 2.24 -1.69 32.79
N GLU A 222 1.17 -2.15 33.41
CA GLU A 222 1.24 -3.19 34.46
C GLU A 222 1.65 -4.59 33.93
N SER A 223 1.57 -4.82 32.61
CA SER A 223 1.88 -6.08 31.97
C SER A 223 3.31 -6.11 31.43
N ASP A 224 4.18 -6.86 32.09
CA ASP A 224 5.57 -7.09 31.64
C ASP A 224 5.64 -7.70 30.22
N PRO A 225 4.84 -8.72 29.84
CA PRO A 225 4.85 -9.25 28.48
C PRO A 225 4.48 -8.19 27.43
N PHE A 226 3.50 -7.32 27.75
CA PHE A 226 3.11 -6.23 26.86
C PHE A 226 4.24 -5.19 26.72
N ASN A 227 4.87 -4.77 27.83
CA ASN A 227 5.99 -3.84 27.83
C ASN A 227 7.22 -4.34 27.06
N GLN A 228 7.46 -5.66 27.06
CA GLN A 228 8.54 -6.26 26.27
C GLN A 228 8.27 -6.15 24.77
N GLN A 229 7.01 -6.26 24.34
CA GLN A 229 6.61 -6.25 22.96
C GLN A 229 6.29 -4.85 22.45
N PHE A 230 5.69 -3.99 23.27
CA PHE A 230 5.22 -2.67 22.90
C PHE A 230 5.84 -1.56 23.73
N LYS A 231 5.78 -0.35 23.15
CA LYS A 231 6.08 0.92 23.80
C LYS A 231 4.83 1.77 23.72
N VAL A 232 4.42 2.31 24.86
CA VAL A 232 3.30 3.24 24.96
C VAL A 232 3.82 4.67 25.07
N ILE A 233 3.22 5.56 24.30
CA ILE A 233 3.47 7.01 24.31
C ILE A 233 2.13 7.69 24.45
N THR A 234 2.00 8.61 25.39
CA THR A 234 0.72 9.26 25.67
C THR A 234 0.90 10.73 26.01
N SER A 235 -0.18 11.48 25.84
CA SER A 235 -0.30 12.85 26.39
C SER A 235 -0.66 12.86 27.86
N ASP A 236 -1.26 11.76 28.37
CA ASP A 236 -1.78 11.63 29.72
C ASP A 236 -1.72 10.16 30.18
N ASP A 237 -1.05 9.92 31.28
CA ASP A 237 -0.85 8.57 31.82
C ASP A 237 -2.17 7.95 32.29
N GLU A 238 -3.08 8.72 32.87
CA GLU A 238 -4.40 8.24 33.30
C GLU A 238 -5.22 7.77 32.11
N LEU A 239 -5.15 8.51 30.99
CA LEU A 239 -5.78 8.12 29.72
C LEU A 239 -5.21 6.79 29.20
N ALA A 240 -3.90 6.60 29.29
CA ALA A 240 -3.27 5.36 28.86
C ALA A 240 -3.76 4.17 29.71
N PHE A 241 -3.80 4.29 31.03
CA PHE A 241 -4.32 3.26 31.93
C PHE A 241 -5.82 2.99 31.73
N TYR A 242 -6.59 4.03 31.45
CA TYR A 242 -8.02 3.89 31.15
C TYR A 242 -8.27 3.06 29.87
N ILE A 243 -7.51 3.34 28.80
CA ILE A 243 -7.64 2.65 27.53
C ILE A 243 -7.01 1.24 27.62
N LEU A 244 -5.79 1.13 28.14
CA LEU A 244 -4.99 -0.09 28.16
C LEU A 244 -5.20 -0.90 29.45
N THR A 245 -6.43 -1.40 29.63
CA THR A 245 -6.70 -2.36 30.71
C THR A 245 -5.92 -3.66 30.49
N PRO A 246 -5.61 -4.46 31.51
CA PRO A 246 -4.88 -5.74 31.37
C PRO A 246 -5.49 -6.64 30.30
N GLN A 247 -6.80 -6.80 30.29
CA GLN A 247 -7.50 -7.61 29.29
C GLN A 247 -7.34 -7.04 27.88
N PHE A 248 -7.41 -5.71 27.71
CA PHE A 248 -7.26 -5.11 26.38
C PHE A 248 -5.82 -5.19 25.86
N MET A 249 -4.83 -5.14 26.76
CA MET A 249 -3.42 -5.40 26.38
C MET A 249 -3.23 -6.81 25.84
N GLU A 250 -3.90 -7.83 26.39
CA GLU A 250 -3.89 -9.20 25.86
C GLU A 250 -4.49 -9.25 24.44
N HIS A 251 -5.58 -8.53 24.19
CA HIS A 251 -6.18 -8.44 22.86
C HIS A 251 -5.25 -7.74 21.84
N ILE A 252 -4.51 -6.71 22.26
CA ILE A 252 -3.54 -6.05 21.39
C ILE A 252 -2.39 -7.00 21.04
N VAL A 253 -1.90 -7.78 22.00
CA VAL A 253 -0.89 -8.82 21.76
C VAL A 253 -1.43 -9.87 20.77
N ALA A 254 -2.65 -10.35 20.98
CA ALA A 254 -3.30 -11.31 20.08
C ALA A 254 -3.52 -10.73 18.66
N ALA A 255 -3.86 -9.44 18.56
CA ALA A 255 -3.96 -8.75 17.28
C ALA A 255 -2.61 -8.68 16.54
N ASP A 256 -1.53 -8.39 17.27
CA ASP A 256 -0.18 -8.32 16.71
C ASP A 256 0.34 -9.69 16.26
N GLU A 257 0.02 -10.76 16.99
CA GLU A 257 0.36 -12.13 16.60
C GLU A 257 -0.29 -12.55 15.27
N LYS A 258 -1.51 -12.04 14.99
CA LYS A 258 -2.22 -12.26 13.73
C LYS A 258 -1.68 -11.37 12.61
N ALA A 259 -1.08 -10.24 12.96
CA ALA A 259 -0.48 -9.31 12.01
C ALA A 259 0.87 -9.87 11.52
N ASP A 260 0.99 -10.12 10.22
CA ASP A 260 2.25 -10.52 9.60
C ASP A 260 3.08 -9.27 9.29
N GLY A 261 3.61 -8.61 10.32
CA GLY A 261 4.34 -7.34 10.20
C GLY A 261 4.39 -6.56 11.51
N TYR A 262 4.89 -5.33 11.44
CA TYR A 262 4.94 -4.42 12.59
C TYR A 262 3.64 -3.66 12.76
N THR A 263 3.12 -3.69 13.98
CA THR A 263 1.86 -3.08 14.38
C THR A 263 2.08 -1.77 15.11
N LYS A 264 1.35 -0.74 14.74
CA LYS A 264 1.20 0.50 15.50
C LYS A 264 -0.26 0.87 15.61
N ILE A 265 -0.66 1.37 16.77
CA ILE A 265 -2.04 1.77 17.05
C ILE A 265 -2.02 3.16 17.67
N GLU A 266 -2.92 4.02 17.23
CA GLU A 266 -3.12 5.36 17.78
C GLU A 266 -4.58 5.54 18.15
N PHE A 267 -4.81 5.99 19.36
CA PHE A 267 -6.09 6.43 19.87
C PHE A 267 -6.01 7.96 20.02
N GLU A 268 -6.78 8.67 19.21
CA GLU A 268 -6.79 10.14 19.22
C GLU A 268 -8.11 10.67 18.72
N ASN A 269 -8.67 11.68 19.39
CA ASN A 269 -9.99 12.24 19.08
C ASN A 269 -11.08 11.15 19.09
N SER A 270 -11.86 11.01 18.01
CA SER A 270 -12.88 9.97 17.85
C SER A 270 -12.44 8.88 16.87
N LYS A 271 -11.14 8.54 16.88
CA LYS A 271 -10.59 7.55 15.95
C LYS A 271 -9.56 6.65 16.59
N ILE A 272 -9.57 5.41 16.15
CA ILE A 272 -8.46 4.47 16.33
C ILE A 272 -7.83 4.25 14.97
N THR A 273 -6.54 4.47 14.87
CA THR A 273 -5.77 4.23 13.65
C THR A 273 -4.80 3.07 13.86
N LEU A 274 -4.88 2.06 13.00
CA LEU A 274 -3.95 0.94 12.97
C LEU A 274 -3.08 1.06 11.73
N ALA A 275 -1.78 0.90 11.89
CA ALA A 275 -0.81 0.83 10.82
C ALA A 275 -0.06 -0.51 10.88
N LEU A 276 -0.29 -1.36 9.89
CA LEU A 276 0.29 -2.70 9.77
C LEU A 276 1.36 -2.68 8.68
N ASN A 277 2.63 -2.60 9.06
CA ASN A 277 3.75 -2.57 8.13
C ASN A 277 4.27 -3.99 7.88
N ASN A 278 3.71 -4.69 6.90
CA ASN A 278 3.99 -6.09 6.61
C ASN A 278 4.80 -6.32 5.31
N GLY A 279 5.17 -5.25 4.62
CA GLY A 279 5.90 -5.34 3.35
C GLY A 279 5.10 -5.92 2.19
N LYS A 280 3.77 -6.00 2.31
CA LYS A 280 2.89 -6.65 1.33
C LYS A 280 1.86 -5.67 0.77
N ASN A 281 1.46 -5.93 -0.47
CA ASN A 281 0.27 -5.38 -1.09
C ASN A 281 -0.58 -6.60 -1.56
N PRO A 282 -1.44 -7.13 -0.69
CA PRO A 282 -2.14 -8.40 -0.95
C PRO A 282 -3.14 -8.31 -2.10
N PHE A 283 -3.69 -7.12 -2.36
CA PHE A 283 -4.64 -6.92 -3.45
C PHE A 283 -3.97 -6.59 -4.79
N GLU A 284 -2.64 -6.64 -4.85
CA GLU A 284 -1.92 -6.50 -6.11
C GLU A 284 -2.19 -7.69 -7.04
N LEU A 285 -2.56 -7.35 -8.28
CA LEU A 285 -2.94 -8.34 -9.27
C LEU A 285 -1.70 -8.85 -10.02
N THR A 286 -1.69 -10.14 -10.28
CA THR A 286 -0.63 -10.75 -11.09
C THR A 286 -0.70 -10.30 -12.54
N LYS A 287 0.46 -10.05 -13.16
CA LYS A 287 0.58 -9.64 -14.58
C LYS A 287 0.38 -10.78 -15.58
N THR A 288 0.04 -11.97 -15.13
CA THR A 288 -0.16 -13.15 -15.97
C THR A 288 -1.58 -13.26 -16.53
N LEU A 289 -1.75 -13.96 -17.64
CA LEU A 289 -3.06 -14.21 -18.24
C LEU A 289 -4.00 -14.89 -17.26
N TRP A 290 -5.25 -14.43 -17.22
CA TRP A 290 -6.26 -14.92 -16.31
C TRP A 290 -6.92 -16.20 -16.85
N SER A 291 -7.12 -17.17 -15.96
CA SER A 291 -7.89 -18.38 -16.15
C SER A 291 -8.91 -18.53 -15.01
N LYS A 292 -9.86 -19.47 -15.13
CA LYS A 292 -10.81 -19.74 -14.04
C LYS A 292 -10.09 -20.16 -12.75
N SER A 293 -9.11 -21.06 -12.85
CA SER A 293 -8.31 -21.50 -11.70
C SER A 293 -7.59 -20.32 -11.00
N ARG A 294 -7.02 -19.39 -11.77
CA ARG A 294 -6.34 -18.21 -11.22
C ARG A 294 -7.31 -17.21 -10.59
N LEU A 295 -8.51 -17.08 -11.16
CA LEU A 295 -9.57 -16.25 -10.57
C LEU A 295 -9.95 -16.78 -9.18
N ASP A 296 -10.16 -18.10 -9.06
CA ASP A 296 -10.54 -18.77 -7.82
C ASP A 296 -9.40 -18.69 -6.77
N GLU A 297 -8.15 -18.91 -7.17
CA GLU A 297 -6.98 -18.75 -6.33
C GLU A 297 -6.86 -17.30 -5.80
N THR A 298 -7.08 -16.31 -6.66
CA THR A 298 -7.03 -14.89 -6.28
C THR A 298 -8.17 -14.55 -5.32
N ARG A 299 -9.36 -15.08 -5.55
CA ARG A 299 -10.53 -14.91 -4.65
C ARG A 299 -10.27 -15.49 -3.26
N LEU A 300 -9.68 -16.69 -3.20
CA LEU A 300 -9.30 -17.32 -1.92
C LEU A 300 -8.25 -16.48 -1.18
N ARG A 301 -7.20 -16.05 -1.87
CA ARG A 301 -6.15 -15.20 -1.29
C ARG A 301 -6.74 -13.91 -0.71
N PHE A 302 -7.60 -13.20 -1.44
CA PHE A 302 -8.23 -11.97 -0.94
C PHE A 302 -9.12 -12.22 0.27
N ARG A 303 -9.85 -13.35 0.26
CA ARG A 303 -10.70 -13.75 1.41
C ARG A 303 -9.86 -14.03 2.65
N ASP A 304 -8.74 -14.69 2.51
CA ASP A 304 -7.86 -15.03 3.63
C ASP A 304 -7.18 -13.77 4.20
N GLU A 305 -6.64 -12.90 3.34
CA GLU A 305 -6.05 -11.63 3.77
C GLU A 305 -7.07 -10.73 4.47
N PHE A 306 -8.27 -10.62 3.90
CA PHE A 306 -9.31 -9.80 4.51
C PHE A 306 -9.83 -10.40 5.83
N ARG A 307 -9.91 -11.72 5.94
CA ARG A 307 -10.22 -12.40 7.21
C ARG A 307 -9.17 -12.08 8.28
N ASN A 308 -7.90 -12.06 7.94
CA ASN A 308 -6.82 -11.69 8.85
C ASN A 308 -6.99 -10.23 9.32
N ILE A 309 -7.25 -9.30 8.41
CA ILE A 309 -7.52 -7.89 8.76
C ILE A 309 -8.71 -7.77 9.71
N LEU A 310 -9.84 -8.42 9.40
CA LEU A 310 -11.01 -8.39 10.28
C LEU A 310 -10.73 -9.02 11.64
N SER A 311 -9.93 -10.07 11.71
CA SER A 311 -9.59 -10.70 12.98
C SER A 311 -8.74 -9.79 13.89
N ILE A 312 -7.93 -8.90 13.30
CA ILE A 312 -7.21 -7.86 14.04
C ILE A 312 -8.18 -6.79 14.54
N ILE A 313 -9.12 -6.37 13.68
CA ILE A 313 -10.16 -5.41 14.06
C ILE A 313 -11.02 -5.98 15.18
N ASP A 314 -11.40 -7.26 15.13
CA ASP A 314 -12.19 -7.92 16.17
C ASP A 314 -11.55 -7.83 17.56
N GLU A 315 -10.22 -7.99 17.65
CA GLU A 315 -9.52 -7.82 18.93
C GLU A 315 -9.61 -6.38 19.45
N ILE A 316 -9.54 -5.40 18.57
CA ILE A 316 -9.67 -3.98 18.95
C ILE A 316 -11.12 -3.66 19.38
N LEU A 317 -12.11 -4.22 18.71
CA LEU A 317 -13.54 -4.00 19.02
C LEU A 317 -13.98 -4.62 20.35
N THR A 318 -13.16 -5.44 21.02
CA THR A 318 -13.46 -5.95 22.36
C THR A 318 -13.53 -4.85 23.42
N LYS A 319 -12.95 -3.66 23.14
CA LYS A 319 -13.04 -2.49 24.01
C LYS A 319 -14.37 -1.75 23.81
N GLU A 320 -15.47 -2.34 24.25
CA GLU A 320 -16.83 -1.84 24.03
C GLU A 320 -17.06 -0.38 24.46
N ASN A 321 -16.35 0.09 25.49
CA ASN A 321 -16.48 1.46 26.00
C ASN A 321 -16.07 2.55 25.00
N LEU A 322 -15.39 2.19 23.92
CA LEU A 322 -14.95 3.13 22.88
C LEU A 322 -15.93 3.23 21.71
N PHE A 323 -16.84 2.25 21.53
CA PHE A 323 -17.70 2.11 20.35
C PHE A 323 -19.19 2.30 20.60
#